data_3ac4cfb7a7d81f33f2a359e5e219a24d
#
_entry.id   3ac4cfb7a7d81f33f2a359e5e219a24d
#
_cell.length_a   1.000
_cell.length_b   1.000
_cell.length_c   1.000
_cell.angle_alpha   90.00
_cell.angle_beta   90.00
_cell.angle_gamma   90.00
#
_symmetry.space_group_name_H-M   'P 1'
#
loop_
_entity.id
_entity.type
_entity.pdbx_description
1 polymer ?
#
loop_
_entity_poly.entity_id
_entity_poly.type
_entity_poly.pdbx_seq_one_letter_code
_entity_poly.pdbx_strand_id
1 'polypeptide(L)'
;MVPDKGFVFAVKGGRFITHNLKLRNCEHALGNFYASGVLALGTKTGPFLWQLPASYRFDAERMDTFMRMLPRDAIDAEGVARQHDNRLKRGALVDAADGRRVPYRHAFEVRHPSYFCEEFYDILRSHGCALVFADTAGKFDYAEELTANFVYIRLHGSTELYVSGYSDDELDDWAGRIRRWQGRGRRDAYVYFDNDAKVHAPHDALRLAERLGIADSRPEALESAER
;
A
#
# COMPACT_ATOMS: atom_id res chain seq x y z
N MET A 1 6.38 -20.55 5.85
CA MET A 1 4.96 -20.66 6.34
C MET A 1 4.52 -19.24 6.75
N VAL A 2 3.32 -18.79 6.40
CA VAL A 2 2.83 -17.46 6.79
C VAL A 2 2.30 -17.54 8.23
N PRO A 3 2.70 -16.61 9.15
CA PRO A 3 2.19 -16.62 10.52
C PRO A 3 0.67 -16.56 10.59
N ASP A 4 0.06 -17.28 11.53
CA ASP A 4 -1.41 -17.33 11.66
C ASP A 4 -2.01 -16.08 12.29
N LYS A 5 -1.25 -15.36 13.11
CA LYS A 5 -1.70 -14.15 13.81
C LYS A 5 -0.83 -12.95 13.47
N GLY A 6 -1.49 -11.80 13.26
CA GLY A 6 -0.84 -10.51 13.07
C GLY A 6 -0.23 -10.24 11.69
N PHE A 7 -0.13 -11.25 10.82
CA PHE A 7 0.41 -11.07 9.48
C PHE A 7 -0.68 -10.66 8.48
N VAL A 8 -0.40 -9.61 7.68
CA VAL A 8 -1.27 -9.17 6.59
C VAL A 8 -0.48 -8.95 5.31
N PHE A 9 -1.13 -9.17 4.18
CA PHE A 9 -0.59 -8.88 2.86
C PHE A 9 -1.01 -7.48 2.40
N ALA A 10 -0.06 -6.60 2.07
CA ALA A 10 -0.40 -5.46 1.22
C ALA A 10 -0.62 -5.92 -0.22
N VAL A 11 -1.68 -5.44 -0.84
CA VAL A 11 -2.07 -5.84 -2.18
C VAL A 11 -1.88 -4.66 -3.13
N LYS A 12 -1.00 -4.81 -4.12
CA LYS A 12 -0.80 -3.74 -5.12
C LYS A 12 -1.85 -3.83 -6.21
N GLY A 13 -2.54 -2.74 -6.46
CA GLY A 13 -3.51 -2.60 -7.55
C GLY A 13 -2.87 -2.85 -8.92
N GLY A 14 -3.60 -3.51 -9.79
CA GLY A 14 -3.10 -3.93 -11.09
C GLY A 14 -2.63 -2.76 -11.97
N ARG A 15 -1.48 -2.93 -12.63
CA ARG A 15 -0.92 -1.93 -13.56
C ARG A 15 -1.91 -1.54 -14.67
N PHE A 16 -2.76 -2.47 -15.09
CA PHE A 16 -3.79 -2.20 -16.09
C PHE A 16 -4.73 -1.07 -15.62
N ILE A 17 -5.17 -1.09 -14.36
CA ILE A 17 -6.05 -0.07 -13.77
C ILE A 17 -5.31 1.27 -13.66
N THR A 18 -4.13 1.25 -13.06
CA THR A 18 -3.43 2.48 -12.65
C THR A 18 -2.66 3.15 -13.80
N HIS A 19 -2.03 2.38 -14.69
CA HIS A 19 -1.17 2.91 -15.76
C HIS A 19 -1.84 2.92 -17.13
N ASN A 20 -2.54 1.83 -17.50
CA ASN A 20 -3.14 1.74 -18.83
C ASN A 20 -4.48 2.49 -18.88
N LEU A 21 -5.42 2.17 -18.02
CA LEU A 21 -6.72 2.86 -17.95
C LEU A 21 -6.60 4.25 -17.30
N LYS A 22 -5.57 4.50 -16.50
CA LYS A 22 -5.42 5.74 -15.74
C LYS A 22 -6.71 6.08 -14.98
N LEU A 23 -7.24 5.07 -14.30
CA LEU A 23 -8.45 5.12 -13.47
C LEU A 23 -9.75 5.41 -14.21
N ARG A 24 -9.81 5.24 -15.54
CA ARG A 24 -11.03 5.44 -16.36
C ARG A 24 -11.73 4.11 -16.60
N ASN A 25 -13.07 4.09 -16.48
CA ASN A 25 -13.91 2.93 -16.81
C ASN A 25 -13.33 1.63 -16.19
N CYS A 26 -13.13 1.66 -14.87
CA CYS A 26 -12.40 0.61 -14.16
C CYS A 26 -13.30 -0.49 -13.59
N GLU A 27 -14.60 -0.45 -13.79
CA GLU A 27 -15.59 -1.35 -13.18
C GLU A 27 -15.22 -2.82 -13.42
N HIS A 28 -15.12 -3.25 -14.67
CA HIS A 28 -14.72 -4.62 -15.00
C HIS A 28 -13.27 -4.94 -14.62
N ALA A 29 -12.36 -3.95 -14.70
CA ALA A 29 -10.98 -4.17 -14.33
C ALA A 29 -10.82 -4.35 -12.81
N LEU A 30 -11.57 -3.62 -12.00
CA LEU A 30 -11.68 -3.84 -10.56
C LEU A 30 -12.35 -5.18 -10.26
N GLY A 31 -13.43 -5.53 -10.98
CA GLY A 31 -14.07 -6.83 -10.88
C GLY A 31 -13.07 -7.96 -11.09
N ASN A 32 -12.30 -7.92 -12.17
CA ASN A 32 -11.25 -8.90 -12.46
C ASN A 32 -10.16 -8.93 -11.38
N PHE A 33 -9.76 -7.76 -10.88
CA PHE A 33 -8.75 -7.65 -9.83
C PHE A 33 -9.20 -8.35 -8.54
N TYR A 34 -10.38 -8.04 -8.03
CA TYR A 34 -10.89 -8.66 -6.79
C TYR A 34 -11.23 -10.13 -6.98
N ALA A 35 -11.80 -10.53 -8.13
CA ALA A 35 -12.12 -11.92 -8.44
C ALA A 35 -10.89 -12.80 -8.74
N SER A 36 -9.69 -12.22 -8.90
CA SER A 36 -8.45 -12.97 -9.23
C SER A 36 -7.84 -13.73 -8.05
N GLY A 37 -8.50 -13.79 -6.91
CA GLY A 37 -8.04 -14.46 -5.70
C GLY A 37 -7.78 -13.52 -4.51
N VAL A 38 -7.97 -12.21 -4.65
CA VAL A 38 -7.79 -11.24 -3.56
C VAL A 38 -8.72 -11.56 -2.38
N LEU A 39 -9.97 -11.95 -2.65
CA LEU A 39 -10.96 -12.31 -1.63
C LEU A 39 -10.57 -13.55 -0.80
N ALA A 40 -9.67 -14.40 -1.32
CA ALA A 40 -9.15 -15.57 -0.59
C ALA A 40 -8.22 -15.20 0.57
N LEU A 41 -7.73 -13.96 0.65
CA LEU A 41 -6.87 -13.51 1.74
C LEU A 41 -7.64 -13.40 3.07
N GLY A 42 -8.95 -13.19 3.05
CA GLY A 42 -9.79 -13.10 4.24
C GLY A 42 -9.22 -12.10 5.25
N THR A 43 -9.06 -12.51 6.50
CA THR A 43 -8.50 -11.67 7.58
C THR A 43 -7.04 -11.31 7.41
N LYS A 44 -6.32 -11.92 6.45
CA LYS A 44 -4.93 -11.55 6.10
C LYS A 44 -4.86 -10.43 5.05
N THR A 45 -5.98 -9.84 4.66
CA THR A 45 -5.99 -8.69 3.76
C THR A 45 -5.50 -7.45 4.50
N GLY A 46 -4.38 -6.91 4.05
CA GLY A 46 -3.83 -5.63 4.48
C GLY A 46 -4.26 -4.49 3.52
N PRO A 47 -3.53 -3.36 3.52
CA PRO A 47 -3.90 -2.22 2.69
C PRO A 47 -3.66 -2.47 1.20
N PHE A 48 -4.51 -1.86 0.38
CA PHE A 48 -4.37 -1.82 -1.08
C PHE A 48 -3.57 -0.60 -1.50
N LEU A 49 -2.52 -0.82 -2.29
CA LEU A 49 -1.68 0.23 -2.84
C LEU A 49 -2.07 0.54 -4.28
N TRP A 50 -2.46 1.78 -4.56
CA TRP A 50 -2.73 2.30 -5.89
C TRP A 50 -1.60 3.25 -6.32
N GLN A 51 -0.58 2.72 -6.99
CA GLN A 51 0.53 3.52 -7.49
C GLN A 51 0.22 4.09 -8.86
N LEU A 52 0.25 5.41 -9.01
CA LEU A 52 0.00 6.12 -10.27
C LEU A 52 1.32 6.44 -10.98
N PRO A 53 1.33 6.44 -12.33
CA PRO A 53 2.53 6.79 -13.08
C PRO A 53 2.82 8.31 -13.03
N ALA A 54 4.08 8.68 -13.12
CA ALA A 54 4.51 10.09 -13.12
C ALA A 54 3.92 10.91 -14.27
N SER A 55 3.50 10.27 -15.36
CA SER A 55 2.85 10.93 -16.50
C SER A 55 1.35 11.21 -16.30
N TYR A 56 0.77 10.79 -15.17
CA TYR A 56 -0.65 10.98 -14.90
C TYR A 56 -0.87 12.21 -14.00
N ARG A 57 -1.37 13.29 -14.61
CA ARG A 57 -1.69 14.54 -13.90
C ARG A 57 -2.95 14.38 -13.06
N PHE A 58 -3.03 15.12 -11.97
CA PHE A 58 -4.19 15.17 -11.10
C PHE A 58 -5.45 15.62 -11.89
N ASP A 59 -6.53 14.92 -11.61
CA ASP A 59 -7.87 15.16 -12.14
C ASP A 59 -8.85 14.79 -11.02
N ALA A 60 -9.41 15.81 -10.38
CA ALA A 60 -10.18 15.66 -9.14
C ALA A 60 -11.42 14.77 -9.33
N GLU A 61 -12.19 15.00 -10.41
CA GLU A 61 -13.40 14.23 -10.73
C GLU A 61 -13.10 12.74 -10.93
N ARG A 62 -12.00 12.45 -11.62
CA ARG A 62 -11.58 11.07 -11.88
C ARG A 62 -11.09 10.37 -10.63
N MET A 63 -10.34 11.07 -9.79
CA MET A 63 -9.87 10.53 -8.52
C MET A 63 -11.05 10.21 -7.60
N ASP A 64 -11.98 11.15 -7.44
CA ASP A 64 -13.19 10.97 -6.64
C ASP A 64 -14.07 9.82 -7.17
N THR A 65 -14.29 9.78 -8.49
CA THR A 65 -15.06 8.70 -9.15
C THR A 65 -14.41 7.34 -8.92
N PHE A 66 -13.08 7.23 -9.09
CA PHE A 66 -12.39 5.97 -8.84
C PHE A 66 -12.46 5.53 -7.37
N MET A 67 -12.26 6.44 -6.42
CA MET A 67 -12.32 6.12 -4.99
C MET A 67 -13.72 5.68 -4.54
N ARG A 68 -14.79 6.18 -5.16
CA ARG A 68 -16.16 5.69 -4.92
C ARG A 68 -16.38 4.25 -5.36
N MET A 69 -15.66 3.77 -6.37
CA MET A 69 -15.76 2.37 -6.82
C MET A 69 -15.00 1.40 -5.93
N LEU A 70 -14.09 1.88 -5.06
CA LEU A 70 -13.29 1.02 -4.19
C LEU A 70 -14.13 0.45 -3.05
N PRO A 71 -14.13 -0.88 -2.84
CA PRO A 71 -14.87 -1.51 -1.75
C PRO A 71 -14.30 -1.11 -0.39
N ARG A 72 -15.17 -0.94 0.58
CA ARG A 72 -14.82 -0.57 1.97
C ARG A 72 -14.49 -1.76 2.85
N ASP A 73 -14.95 -2.94 2.45
CA ASP A 73 -14.70 -4.19 3.15
C ASP A 73 -14.81 -5.39 2.19
N ALA A 74 -14.59 -6.59 2.72
CA ALA A 74 -14.63 -7.83 1.95
C ALA A 74 -16.00 -8.13 1.34
N ILE A 75 -17.10 -7.75 2.02
CA ILE A 75 -18.45 -7.98 1.50
C ILE A 75 -18.78 -7.02 0.35
N ASP A 76 -18.39 -5.75 0.48
CA ASP A 76 -18.49 -4.80 -0.64
C ASP A 76 -17.69 -5.28 -1.85
N ALA A 77 -16.50 -5.87 -1.59
CA ALA A 77 -15.62 -6.39 -2.64
C ALA A 77 -16.20 -7.60 -3.39
N GLU A 78 -17.08 -8.39 -2.79
CA GLU A 78 -17.84 -9.43 -3.50
C GLU A 78 -18.72 -8.82 -4.61
N GLY A 79 -19.41 -7.72 -4.30
CA GLY A 79 -20.22 -6.99 -5.27
C GLY A 79 -19.39 -6.47 -6.45
N VAL A 80 -18.19 -5.95 -6.16
CA VAL A 80 -17.24 -5.52 -7.20
C VAL A 80 -16.72 -6.71 -7.99
N ALA A 81 -16.34 -7.80 -7.32
CA ALA A 81 -15.80 -9.01 -7.96
C ALA A 81 -16.80 -9.64 -8.94
N ARG A 82 -18.10 -9.61 -8.64
CA ARG A 82 -19.16 -10.12 -9.55
C ARG A 82 -19.28 -9.34 -10.87
N GLN A 83 -18.65 -8.17 -10.97
CA GLN A 83 -18.58 -7.38 -12.23
C GLN A 83 -17.41 -7.82 -13.13
N HIS A 84 -16.71 -8.91 -12.78
CA HIS A 84 -15.63 -9.45 -13.61
C HIS A 84 -16.13 -9.80 -15.03
N ASP A 85 -15.21 -9.81 -16.00
CA ASP A 85 -15.49 -10.21 -17.37
C ASP A 85 -14.70 -11.46 -17.79
N ASN A 86 -14.82 -11.84 -19.05
CA ASN A 86 -14.20 -13.04 -19.62
C ASN A 86 -12.66 -12.96 -19.77
N ARG A 87 -12.03 -11.84 -19.43
CA ARG A 87 -10.56 -11.70 -19.40
C ARG A 87 -9.94 -12.47 -18.23
N LEU A 88 -10.71 -12.80 -17.20
CA LEU A 88 -10.27 -13.64 -16.12
C LEU A 88 -10.25 -15.12 -16.56
N LYS A 89 -9.06 -15.58 -16.98
CA LYS A 89 -8.87 -16.93 -17.58
C LYS A 89 -8.95 -18.10 -16.57
N ARG A 90 -8.73 -17.85 -15.29
CA ARG A 90 -8.89 -18.82 -14.19
C ARG A 90 -10.23 -18.56 -13.52
N GLY A 91 -10.83 -19.61 -12.94
CA GLY A 91 -12.14 -19.44 -12.28
C GLY A 91 -12.19 -18.24 -11.36
N ALA A 92 -13.24 -17.43 -11.48
CA ALA A 92 -13.44 -16.26 -10.66
C ALA A 92 -13.76 -16.67 -9.21
N LEU A 93 -13.14 -16.00 -8.25
CA LEU A 93 -13.42 -16.13 -6.83
C LEU A 93 -14.17 -14.88 -6.38
N VAL A 94 -15.48 -14.98 -6.25
CA VAL A 94 -16.35 -13.82 -6.01
C VAL A 94 -16.87 -13.72 -4.59
N ASP A 95 -16.64 -14.74 -3.76
CA ASP A 95 -17.07 -14.78 -2.37
C ASP A 95 -15.85 -14.62 -1.44
N ALA A 96 -16.00 -13.84 -0.37
CA ALA A 96 -14.98 -13.65 0.64
C ALA A 96 -14.75 -14.96 1.42
N ALA A 97 -13.49 -15.31 1.66
CA ALA A 97 -13.10 -16.61 2.24
C ALA A 97 -13.83 -16.97 3.53
N ASP A 98 -14.12 -15.99 4.38
CA ASP A 98 -14.69 -16.20 5.72
C ASP A 98 -16.13 -15.69 5.87
N GLY A 99 -16.74 -15.13 4.82
CA GLY A 99 -18.03 -14.43 4.90
C GLY A 99 -18.02 -13.26 5.91
N ARG A 100 -16.84 -12.78 6.31
CA ARG A 100 -16.67 -11.74 7.31
C ARG A 100 -16.47 -10.38 6.67
N ARG A 101 -16.97 -9.36 7.35
CA ARG A 101 -16.75 -7.97 6.99
C ARG A 101 -15.36 -7.50 7.44
N VAL A 102 -14.33 -7.84 6.65
CA VAL A 102 -12.95 -7.40 6.88
C VAL A 102 -12.78 -5.99 6.30
N PRO A 103 -12.45 -4.96 7.09
CA PRO A 103 -12.27 -3.60 6.59
C PRO A 103 -11.12 -3.51 5.58
N TYR A 104 -11.34 -2.82 4.46
CA TYR A 104 -10.32 -2.54 3.46
C TYR A 104 -9.79 -1.12 3.61
N ARG A 105 -8.49 -0.99 3.44
CA ARG A 105 -7.74 0.26 3.50
C ARG A 105 -7.09 0.53 2.16
N HIS A 106 -7.20 1.75 1.66
CA HIS A 106 -6.64 2.12 0.36
C HIS A 106 -5.62 3.23 0.52
N ALA A 107 -4.46 3.07 -0.13
CA ALA A 107 -3.37 4.03 -0.12
C ALA A 107 -2.98 4.40 -1.56
N PHE A 108 -2.72 5.69 -1.81
CA PHE A 108 -2.37 6.21 -3.11
C PHE A 108 -0.95 6.74 -3.14
N GLU A 109 -0.10 6.14 -3.99
CA GLU A 109 1.23 6.65 -4.30
C GLU A 109 1.18 7.47 -5.58
N VAL A 110 1.43 8.76 -5.47
CA VAL A 110 1.41 9.71 -6.58
C VAL A 110 2.82 10.19 -6.89
N ARG A 111 3.10 10.48 -8.15
CA ARG A 111 4.45 10.84 -8.61
C ARG A 111 4.48 12.10 -9.48
N HIS A 112 3.32 12.63 -9.87
CA HIS A 112 3.25 13.87 -10.65
C HIS A 112 3.04 15.06 -9.69
N PRO A 113 3.77 16.19 -9.86
CA PRO A 113 3.71 17.34 -8.96
C PRO A 113 2.30 17.89 -8.70
N SER A 114 1.40 17.79 -9.69
CA SER A 114 0.03 18.32 -9.58
C SER A 114 -0.84 17.66 -8.50
N TYR A 115 -0.41 16.54 -7.91
CA TYR A 115 -1.14 15.88 -6.82
C TYR A 115 -0.84 16.48 -5.44
N PHE A 116 0.23 17.26 -5.30
CA PHE A 116 0.64 17.83 -4.03
C PHE A 116 -0.11 19.14 -3.78
N CYS A 117 -1.43 19.04 -3.59
CA CYS A 117 -2.35 20.16 -3.37
C CYS A 117 -3.48 19.76 -2.40
N GLU A 118 -4.05 20.79 -1.73
CA GLU A 118 -5.08 20.58 -0.72
C GLU A 118 -6.32 19.87 -1.27
N GLU A 119 -6.74 20.19 -2.50
CA GLU A 119 -7.89 19.54 -3.15
C GLU A 119 -7.72 18.02 -3.23
N PHE A 120 -6.53 17.52 -3.56
CA PHE A 120 -6.26 16.08 -3.57
C PHE A 120 -6.28 15.48 -2.16
N TYR A 121 -5.71 16.18 -1.19
CA TYR A 121 -5.70 15.70 0.20
C TYR A 121 -7.11 15.65 0.79
N ASP A 122 -7.97 16.61 0.46
CA ASP A 122 -9.38 16.61 0.87
C ASP A 122 -10.17 15.45 0.24
N ILE A 123 -9.92 15.13 -1.03
CA ILE A 123 -10.51 13.95 -1.66
C ILE A 123 -10.06 12.67 -0.92
N LEU A 124 -8.77 12.52 -0.61
CA LEU A 124 -8.27 11.37 0.16
C LEU A 124 -8.95 11.28 1.53
N ARG A 125 -9.04 12.39 2.26
CA ARG A 125 -9.69 12.46 3.59
C ARG A 125 -11.17 12.07 3.52
N SER A 126 -11.90 12.56 2.52
CA SER A 126 -13.34 12.27 2.35
C SER A 126 -13.61 10.78 2.10
N HIS A 127 -12.67 10.09 1.47
CA HIS A 127 -12.73 8.65 1.21
C HIS A 127 -12.00 7.80 2.25
N GLY A 128 -11.34 8.38 3.25
CA GLY A 128 -10.54 7.66 4.23
C GLY A 128 -9.34 6.91 3.63
N CYS A 129 -8.83 7.41 2.48
CA CYS A 129 -7.68 6.86 1.78
C CYS A 129 -6.38 7.52 2.27
N ALA A 130 -5.30 6.75 2.39
CA ALA A 130 -4.01 7.29 2.79
C ALA A 130 -3.21 7.85 1.61
N LEU A 131 -2.58 9.01 1.77
CA LEU A 131 -1.43 9.39 0.97
C LEU A 131 -0.25 8.48 1.32
N VAL A 132 0.42 7.92 0.33
CA VAL A 132 1.66 7.17 0.56
C VAL A 132 2.81 8.15 0.76
N PHE A 133 3.53 8.00 1.86
CA PHE A 133 4.78 8.72 2.09
C PHE A 133 5.90 7.94 1.40
N ALA A 134 6.26 8.36 0.19
CA ALA A 134 7.23 7.64 -0.65
C ALA A 134 8.56 8.39 -0.67
N ASP A 135 9.56 7.85 0.04
CA ASP A 135 10.93 8.31 -0.12
C ASP A 135 11.51 7.72 -1.41
N THR A 136 11.87 8.60 -2.33
CA THR A 136 12.33 8.24 -3.67
C THR A 136 13.70 8.82 -4.01
N ALA A 137 14.55 9.02 -3.02
CA ALA A 137 15.86 9.68 -3.19
C ALA A 137 15.75 11.04 -3.90
N GLY A 138 14.69 11.81 -3.61
CA GLY A 138 14.45 13.11 -4.23
C GLY A 138 13.97 13.08 -5.69
N LYS A 139 13.69 11.91 -6.27
CA LYS A 139 13.26 11.79 -7.67
C LYS A 139 11.86 12.32 -7.94
N PHE A 140 10.95 12.18 -6.97
CA PHE A 140 9.58 12.67 -7.05
C PHE A 140 9.28 13.53 -5.83
N ASP A 141 8.31 14.42 -5.97
CA ASP A 141 7.84 15.27 -4.88
C ASP A 141 7.34 14.42 -3.70
N TYR A 142 7.44 14.97 -2.50
CA TYR A 142 7.16 14.32 -1.24
C TYR A 142 6.27 15.18 -0.35
N ALA A 143 5.31 14.57 0.34
CA ALA A 143 4.49 15.21 1.35
C ALA A 143 4.13 14.24 2.49
N GLU A 144 3.91 14.77 3.69
CA GLU A 144 3.54 14.01 4.91
C GLU A 144 2.12 14.38 5.36
N GLU A 145 1.14 14.26 4.47
CA GLU A 145 -0.25 14.56 4.79
C GLU A 145 -1.00 13.34 5.35
N LEU A 146 -1.45 13.45 6.60
CA LEU A 146 -2.25 12.43 7.27
C LEU A 146 -3.71 12.50 6.81
N THR A 147 -4.05 11.72 5.79
CA THR A 147 -5.38 11.73 5.15
C THR A 147 -6.28 10.57 5.59
N ALA A 148 -5.77 9.61 6.38
CA ALA A 148 -6.50 8.43 6.83
C ALA A 148 -6.18 8.07 8.30
N ASN A 149 -6.87 7.05 8.82
CA ASN A 149 -6.62 6.50 10.15
C ASN A 149 -5.46 5.49 10.20
N PHE A 150 -4.67 5.42 9.15
CA PHE A 150 -3.44 4.64 9.05
C PHE A 150 -2.42 5.39 8.20
N VAL A 151 -1.16 4.96 8.25
CA VAL A 151 -0.05 5.51 7.46
C VAL A 151 0.51 4.41 6.57
N TYR A 152 0.82 4.75 5.32
CA TYR A 152 1.47 3.86 4.37
C TYR A 152 2.77 4.51 3.87
N ILE A 153 3.89 3.83 4.07
CA ILE A 153 5.22 4.36 3.80
C ILE A 153 5.93 3.42 2.82
N ARG A 154 6.61 3.99 1.83
CA ARG A 154 7.48 3.25 0.92
C ARG A 154 8.85 3.88 0.87
N LEU A 155 9.87 3.08 1.18
CA LEU A 155 11.27 3.47 1.27
C LEU A 155 12.03 2.85 0.10
N HIS A 156 12.29 3.68 -0.93
CA HIS A 156 12.88 3.23 -2.19
C HIS A 156 14.40 3.43 -2.28
N GLY A 157 15.04 3.84 -1.20
CA GLY A 157 16.46 4.19 -1.11
C GLY A 157 16.67 5.65 -0.74
N SER A 158 17.72 5.93 0.05
CA SER A 158 17.94 7.26 0.61
C SER A 158 18.60 8.24 -0.37
N THR A 159 19.60 7.76 -1.15
CA THR A 159 20.39 8.59 -2.08
C THR A 159 20.28 8.15 -3.53
N GLU A 160 20.04 6.88 -3.79
CA GLU A 160 19.88 6.31 -5.13
C GLU A 160 18.66 5.38 -5.14
N LEU A 161 17.69 5.72 -6.00
CA LEU A 161 16.40 5.05 -6.11
C LEU A 161 16.56 3.55 -6.38
N TYR A 162 15.94 2.71 -5.55
CA TYR A 162 15.95 1.24 -5.57
C TYR A 162 17.31 0.59 -5.23
N VAL A 163 18.38 1.36 -5.04
CA VAL A 163 19.77 0.86 -4.93
C VAL A 163 20.37 1.09 -3.56
N SER A 164 20.27 2.33 -3.02
CA SER A 164 20.90 2.66 -1.74
C SER A 164 20.16 2.11 -0.54
N GLY A 165 20.91 1.68 0.48
CA GLY A 165 20.38 1.42 1.82
C GLY A 165 20.13 2.71 2.59
N TYR A 166 19.71 2.56 3.84
CA TYR A 166 19.52 3.62 4.82
C TYR A 166 20.58 3.54 5.90
N SER A 167 21.20 4.66 6.26
CA SER A 167 22.09 4.75 7.41
C SER A 167 21.34 4.59 8.73
N ASP A 168 22.09 4.43 9.83
CA ASP A 168 21.49 4.35 11.17
C ASP A 168 20.76 5.64 11.54
N ASP A 169 21.35 6.80 11.26
CA ASP A 169 20.74 8.10 11.53
C ASP A 169 19.44 8.29 10.74
N GLU A 170 19.41 7.88 9.47
CA GLU A 170 18.19 7.94 8.64
C GLU A 170 17.10 7.01 9.16
N LEU A 171 17.44 5.79 9.61
CA LEU A 171 16.48 4.88 10.21
C LEU A 171 15.99 5.37 11.57
N ASP A 172 16.82 6.06 12.36
CA ASP A 172 16.42 6.69 13.61
C ASP A 172 15.43 7.83 13.37
N ASP A 173 15.67 8.65 12.33
CA ASP A 173 14.72 9.71 11.90
C ASP A 173 13.40 9.09 11.44
N TRP A 174 13.43 8.06 10.59
CA TRP A 174 12.23 7.35 10.16
C TRP A 174 11.45 6.76 11.34
N ALA A 175 12.11 6.12 12.29
CA ALA A 175 11.46 5.60 13.49
C ALA A 175 10.80 6.72 14.32
N GLY A 176 11.45 7.86 14.45
CA GLY A 176 10.91 9.04 15.11
C GLY A 176 9.66 9.59 14.42
N ARG A 177 9.69 9.71 13.08
CA ARG A 177 8.52 10.16 12.26
C ARG A 177 7.37 9.18 12.38
N ILE A 178 7.61 7.88 12.24
CA ILE A 178 6.59 6.82 12.36
C ILE A 178 5.89 6.91 13.71
N ARG A 179 6.64 7.02 14.83
CA ARG A 179 6.05 7.17 16.17
C ARG A 179 5.15 8.42 16.28
N ARG A 180 5.56 9.54 15.69
CA ARG A 180 4.74 10.77 15.65
C ARG A 180 3.44 10.54 14.88
N TRP A 181 3.49 9.92 13.70
CA TRP A 181 2.30 9.66 12.87
C TRP A 181 1.37 8.62 13.49
N GLN A 182 1.90 7.59 14.15
CA GLN A 182 1.10 6.63 14.90
C GLN A 182 0.30 7.28 16.04
N GLY A 183 0.74 8.42 16.56
CA GLY A 183 -0.01 9.22 17.50
C GLY A 183 -0.43 8.44 18.75
N ARG A 184 0.51 7.81 19.45
CA ARG A 184 0.30 6.94 20.62
C ARG A 184 -0.58 5.72 20.32
N GLY A 185 -0.37 5.07 19.18
CA GLY A 185 -1.08 3.86 18.79
C GLY A 185 -2.49 4.07 18.23
N ARG A 186 -2.85 5.32 17.90
CA ARG A 186 -4.15 5.62 17.26
C ARG A 186 -4.20 5.27 15.77
N ARG A 187 -3.05 5.08 15.12
CA ARG A 187 -2.92 4.71 13.71
C ARG A 187 -1.98 3.53 13.55
N ASP A 188 -2.35 2.61 12.70
CA ASP A 188 -1.43 1.59 12.20
C ASP A 188 -0.47 2.24 11.19
N ALA A 189 0.79 1.80 11.17
CA ALA A 189 1.78 2.18 10.17
C ALA A 189 2.22 0.95 9.39
N TYR A 190 2.13 1.04 8.05
CA TYR A 190 2.59 0.02 7.12
C TYR A 190 3.83 0.56 6.41
N VAL A 191 4.97 -0.09 6.58
CA VAL A 191 6.24 0.35 6.03
C VAL A 191 6.81 -0.73 5.13
N TYR A 192 7.11 -0.36 3.89
CA TYR A 192 7.67 -1.26 2.88
C TYR A 192 8.95 -0.67 2.31
N PHE A 193 10.01 -1.46 2.37
CA PHE A 193 11.25 -1.15 1.68
C PHE A 193 11.21 -1.72 0.27
N ASP A 194 11.69 -0.95 -0.71
CA ASP A 194 11.69 -1.28 -2.14
C ASP A 194 13.08 -0.94 -2.75
N ASN A 195 14.14 -1.09 -1.94
CA ASN A 195 15.55 -0.87 -2.31
C ASN A 195 16.30 -2.20 -2.48
N ASP A 196 15.74 -3.06 -3.35
CA ASP A 196 16.15 -4.46 -3.48
C ASP A 196 17.35 -4.70 -4.39
N ALA A 197 17.76 -3.73 -5.21
CA ALA A 197 18.82 -3.95 -6.23
C ALA A 197 20.15 -4.47 -5.65
N LYS A 198 20.46 -4.13 -4.39
CA LYS A 198 21.60 -4.64 -3.62
C LYS A 198 21.19 -5.36 -2.33
N VAL A 199 19.94 -5.85 -2.29
CA VAL A 199 19.40 -6.63 -1.14
C VAL A 199 19.38 -5.83 0.16
N HIS A 200 19.28 -4.49 0.12
CA HIS A 200 19.20 -3.68 1.34
C HIS A 200 17.84 -3.79 2.05
N ALA A 201 16.75 -3.94 1.29
CA ALA A 201 15.39 -3.89 1.82
C ALA A 201 15.13 -4.78 3.05
N PRO A 202 15.45 -6.09 3.06
CA PRO A 202 15.20 -6.93 4.24
C PRO A 202 16.03 -6.51 5.46
N HIS A 203 17.29 -6.10 5.27
CA HIS A 203 18.15 -5.65 6.35
C HIS A 203 17.68 -4.33 6.96
N ASP A 204 17.33 -3.35 6.12
CA ASP A 204 16.82 -2.05 6.57
C ASP A 204 15.46 -2.20 7.26
N ALA A 205 14.61 -3.12 6.79
CA ALA A 205 13.34 -3.40 7.43
C ALA A 205 13.52 -3.97 8.85
N LEU A 206 14.45 -4.91 9.04
CA LEU A 206 14.77 -5.47 10.37
C LEU A 206 15.34 -4.39 11.30
N ARG A 207 16.30 -3.60 10.81
CA ARG A 207 16.91 -2.50 11.59
C ARG A 207 15.89 -1.44 12.01
N LEU A 208 14.91 -1.13 11.14
CA LEU A 208 13.81 -0.24 11.49
C LEU A 208 12.85 -0.88 12.50
N ALA A 209 12.52 -2.16 12.34
CA ALA A 209 11.66 -2.89 13.27
C ALA A 209 12.26 -2.94 14.69
N GLU A 210 13.57 -3.17 14.80
CA GLU A 210 14.29 -3.10 16.08
C GLU A 210 14.14 -1.73 16.75
N ARG A 211 14.34 -0.64 15.99
CA ARG A 211 14.16 0.73 16.47
C ARG A 211 12.74 1.02 16.94
N LEU A 212 11.77 0.43 16.32
CA LEU A 212 10.35 0.59 16.68
C LEU A 212 9.91 -0.33 17.83
N GLY A 213 10.78 -1.24 18.29
CA GLY A 213 10.46 -2.20 19.36
C GLY A 213 9.56 -3.35 18.89
N ILE A 214 9.60 -3.71 17.57
CA ILE A 214 8.81 -4.79 16.97
C ILE A 214 9.69 -6.05 16.81
N ALA A 215 10.61 -6.28 17.70
CA ALA A 215 11.76 -7.19 17.52
C ALA A 215 11.45 -8.70 17.44
N ASP A 216 10.20 -9.13 17.61
CA ASP A 216 9.84 -10.57 17.66
C ASP A 216 9.50 -11.17 16.28
N SER A 217 9.78 -10.49 15.18
CA SER A 217 9.41 -10.95 13.84
C SER A 217 10.59 -11.39 12.96
N ARG A 218 11.73 -11.76 13.53
CA ARG A 218 12.81 -12.39 12.73
C ARG A 218 12.33 -13.75 12.23
N PRO A 219 12.31 -14.00 10.91
CA PRO A 219 12.12 -15.36 10.42
C PRO A 219 13.31 -16.21 10.89
N GLU A 220 13.05 -17.37 11.51
CA GLU A 220 14.08 -18.34 11.93
C GLU A 220 15.11 -18.68 10.85
N ALA A 221 14.77 -18.47 9.58
CA ALA A 221 15.63 -18.71 8.42
C ALA A 221 16.82 -17.72 8.31
N LEU A 222 16.79 -16.53 8.93
CA LEU A 222 17.91 -15.59 8.89
C LEU A 222 18.96 -15.85 9.97
N GLU A 223 18.58 -16.49 11.07
CA GLU A 223 19.53 -16.88 12.12
C GLU A 223 20.48 -18.01 11.68
N SER A 224 20.10 -18.81 10.68
CA SER A 224 20.92 -19.92 10.17
C SER A 224 21.94 -19.50 9.10
N ALA A 225 21.86 -18.28 8.57
CA ALA A 225 22.79 -17.77 7.56
C ALA A 225 24.00 -17.00 8.16
N GLU A 226 23.98 -16.70 9.46
CA GLU A 226 25.06 -16.02 10.19
C GLU A 226 25.94 -16.99 10.99
N ARG A 227 25.78 -18.31 10.84
CA ARG A 227 26.65 -19.32 11.50
C ARG A 227 27.57 -20.03 10.50
#